data_8940029ed430fe95683c4b86f8282287
#
_entry.id   8940029ed430fe95683c4b86f8282287
#
_cell.length_a   1.000
_cell.length_b   1.000
_cell.length_c   1.000
_cell.angle_alpha   90.00
_cell.angle_beta   90.00
_cell.angle_gamma   90.00
#
_symmetry.space_group_name_H-M   'P 1'
#
loop_
_entity.id
_entity.type
_entity.pdbx_description
1 polymer ?
#
loop_
_entity_poly.entity_id
_entity_poly.type
_entity_poly.pdbx_seq_one_letter_code
_entity_poly.pdbx_strand_id
1 'polypeptide(L)'
;YDGFNLVIADENAALYFQWDGSLSVENFDPGVHVVVNVGTHDSWFVPPARPDVGERQADNARRLWEVLQPEPNESMPTWRARAADALGDHDFGVCVHDPEGRFGTRSSSLITIGETETTYEFADGPPCQTAFEPVERQH
;
A
#
# COMPACT_ATOMS: atom_id res chain seq x y z
N TYR A 1 -7.63 -1.04 21.86
CA TYR A 1 -7.63 -1.71 20.55
C TYR A 1 -6.99 -0.81 19.51
N ASP A 2 -5.96 -1.30 18.86
CA ASP A 2 -5.25 -0.52 17.86
C ASP A 2 -6.08 -0.35 16.59
N GLY A 3 -5.88 0.77 15.91
CA GLY A 3 -6.52 1.02 14.62
C GLY A 3 -6.09 0.03 13.55
N PHE A 4 -6.89 -0.07 12.49
CA PHE A 4 -6.52 -0.89 11.34
C PHE A 4 -6.97 -0.23 10.04
N ASN A 5 -6.32 -0.65 8.97
CA ASN A 5 -6.69 -0.36 7.60
C ASN A 5 -6.92 -1.70 6.89
N LEU A 6 -8.01 -1.81 6.15
CA LEU A 6 -8.37 -3.02 5.41
C LEU A 6 -8.83 -2.64 4.02
N VAL A 7 -8.30 -3.31 3.01
CA VAL A 7 -8.77 -3.19 1.63
C VAL A 7 -9.40 -4.51 1.21
N ILE A 8 -10.62 -4.44 0.68
CA ILE A 8 -11.32 -5.57 0.07
C ILE A 8 -11.60 -5.20 -1.38
N ALA A 9 -11.13 -6.02 -2.31
CA ALA A 9 -11.25 -5.70 -3.73
C ALA A 9 -11.63 -6.94 -4.56
N ASP A 10 -12.42 -6.67 -5.61
CA ASP A 10 -12.71 -7.62 -6.68
C ASP A 10 -12.66 -6.89 -8.03
N GLU A 11 -13.10 -7.55 -9.10
CA GLU A 11 -13.10 -6.96 -10.45
C GLU A 11 -14.04 -5.76 -10.61
N ASN A 12 -14.92 -5.51 -9.65
CA ASN A 12 -15.94 -4.46 -9.74
C ASN A 12 -15.68 -3.27 -8.82
N ALA A 13 -15.03 -3.49 -7.69
CA ALA A 13 -14.87 -2.48 -6.65
C ALA A 13 -13.67 -2.73 -5.76
N ALA A 14 -13.16 -1.65 -5.19
CA ALA A 14 -12.17 -1.72 -4.10
C ALA A 14 -12.67 -0.86 -2.95
N LEU A 15 -12.94 -1.49 -1.82
CA LEU A 15 -13.43 -0.85 -0.61
C LEU A 15 -12.29 -0.73 0.40
N TYR A 16 -12.13 0.45 0.94
CA TYR A 16 -11.15 0.75 1.97
C TYR A 16 -11.86 1.04 3.29
N PHE A 17 -11.50 0.29 4.30
CA PHE A 17 -12.04 0.43 5.66
C PHE A 17 -10.93 0.95 6.57
N GLN A 18 -11.22 1.98 7.33
CA GLN A 18 -10.32 2.50 8.35
C GLN A 18 -11.02 2.53 9.70
N TRP A 19 -10.33 2.03 10.71
CA TRP A 19 -10.78 2.11 12.10
C TRP A 19 -9.70 2.81 12.92
N ASP A 20 -10.07 3.94 13.51
CA ASP A 20 -9.22 4.73 14.41
C ASP A 20 -9.94 5.11 15.71
N GLY A 21 -10.97 4.34 16.05
CA GLY A 21 -11.95 4.67 17.10
C GLY A 21 -13.34 4.89 16.50
N SER A 22 -13.41 5.16 15.21
CA SER A 22 -14.64 5.18 14.42
C SER A 22 -14.38 4.48 13.09
N LEU A 23 -15.41 3.86 12.53
CA LEU A 23 -15.31 3.18 11.25
C LEU A 23 -15.61 4.15 10.11
N SER A 24 -14.68 4.26 9.17
CA SER A 24 -14.93 4.90 7.89
C SER A 24 -14.78 3.89 6.75
N VAL A 25 -15.57 4.08 5.70
CA VAL A 25 -15.56 3.23 4.51
C VAL A 25 -15.48 4.13 3.29
N GLU A 26 -14.54 3.85 2.39
CA GLU A 26 -14.37 4.56 1.14
C GLU A 26 -14.38 3.56 -0.02
N ASN A 27 -15.10 3.89 -1.09
CA ASN A 27 -15.02 3.17 -2.35
C ASN A 27 -13.97 3.85 -3.21
N PHE A 28 -12.86 3.19 -3.48
CA PHE A 28 -11.79 3.76 -4.28
C PHE A 28 -12.23 3.94 -5.73
N ASP A 29 -12.07 5.16 -6.24
CA ASP A 29 -12.23 5.45 -7.66
C ASP A 29 -11.10 4.80 -8.48
N PRO A 30 -11.30 4.58 -9.79
CA PRO A 30 -10.21 4.12 -10.65
C PRO A 30 -8.98 5.02 -10.54
N GLY A 31 -7.80 4.42 -10.49
CA GLY A 31 -6.54 5.12 -10.31
C GLY A 31 -5.60 4.40 -9.36
N VAL A 32 -4.53 5.07 -8.98
CA VAL A 32 -3.54 4.54 -8.05
C VAL A 32 -3.91 4.91 -6.63
N HIS A 33 -3.84 3.95 -5.73
CA HIS A 33 -4.08 4.14 -4.30
C HIS A 33 -2.94 3.52 -3.51
N VAL A 34 -2.41 4.28 -2.55
CA VAL A 34 -1.36 3.82 -1.64
C VAL A 34 -1.92 3.82 -0.23
N VAL A 35 -1.83 2.67 0.43
CA VAL A 35 -2.29 2.51 1.82
C VAL A 35 -1.10 2.13 2.68
N VAL A 36 -0.89 2.89 3.74
CA VAL A 36 0.13 2.66 4.76
C VAL A 36 -0.54 2.61 6.14
N ASN A 37 0.23 2.41 7.19
CA ASN A 37 -0.33 2.22 8.54
C ASN A 37 -1.21 3.37 9.02
N VAL A 38 -0.93 4.62 8.61
CA VAL A 38 -1.70 5.79 9.06
C VAL A 38 -2.86 6.14 8.15
N GLY A 39 -3.01 5.47 7.01
CA GLY A 39 -4.09 5.74 6.07
C GLY A 39 -3.65 5.71 4.61
N THR A 40 -4.26 6.56 3.78
CA THR A 40 -3.93 6.66 2.36
C THR A 40 -3.06 7.88 2.08
N HIS A 41 -2.64 8.02 0.82
CA HIS A 41 -1.83 9.17 0.37
C HIS A 41 -2.56 10.53 0.49
N ASP A 42 -3.89 10.55 0.59
CA ASP A 42 -4.69 11.78 0.67
C ASP A 42 -5.56 11.87 1.94
N SER A 43 -5.62 10.81 2.75
CA SER A 43 -6.42 10.81 3.97
C SER A 43 -5.76 9.92 5.03
N TRP A 44 -5.32 10.54 6.13
CA TRP A 44 -4.62 9.82 7.19
C TRP A 44 -4.95 10.39 8.56
N PHE A 45 -4.69 9.61 9.60
CA PHE A 45 -4.74 10.08 10.97
C PHE A 45 -3.32 10.25 11.53
N VAL A 46 -3.17 11.15 12.49
CA VAL A 46 -1.89 11.38 13.16
C VAL A 46 -1.95 10.75 14.55
N PRO A 47 -1.12 9.72 14.83
CA PRO A 47 -1.11 9.11 16.16
C PRO A 47 -0.70 10.14 17.23
N PRO A 48 -1.51 10.33 18.28
CA PRO A 48 -1.20 11.35 19.30
C PRO A 48 0.14 11.15 20.01
N ALA A 49 0.56 9.90 20.16
CA ALA A 49 1.82 9.55 20.82
C ALA A 49 3.04 9.80 19.94
N ARG A 50 2.89 9.80 18.62
CA ARG A 50 4.01 9.93 17.66
C ARG A 50 3.57 10.68 16.40
N PRO A 51 3.23 11.96 16.52
CA PRO A 51 2.69 12.71 15.38
C PRO A 51 3.69 12.87 14.23
N ASP A 52 4.96 13.07 14.52
CA ASP A 52 6.03 13.20 13.54
C ASP A 52 6.20 11.94 12.68
N VAL A 53 6.04 10.77 13.26
CA VAL A 53 6.09 9.48 12.53
C VAL A 53 4.90 9.35 11.59
N GLY A 54 3.69 9.70 12.06
CA GLY A 54 2.49 9.66 11.25
C GLY A 54 2.54 10.59 10.05
N GLU A 55 2.98 11.83 10.26
CA GLU A 55 3.14 12.80 9.16
C GLU A 55 4.18 12.34 8.14
N ARG A 56 5.29 11.77 8.60
CA ARG A 56 6.33 11.22 7.71
C ARG A 56 5.80 10.07 6.87
N GLN A 57 5.03 9.16 7.47
CA GLN A 57 4.41 8.06 6.73
C GLN A 57 3.44 8.56 5.67
N ALA A 58 2.65 9.58 5.98
CA ALA A 58 1.73 10.18 5.02
C ALA A 58 2.50 10.86 3.86
N ASP A 59 3.57 11.57 4.15
CA ASP A 59 4.42 12.18 3.12
C ASP A 59 5.08 11.13 2.22
N ASN A 60 5.55 10.04 2.81
CA ASN A 60 6.12 8.91 2.05
C ASN A 60 5.08 8.28 1.13
N ALA A 61 3.88 8.06 1.62
CA ALA A 61 2.78 7.53 0.81
C ALA A 61 2.43 8.45 -0.35
N ARG A 62 2.41 9.76 -0.13
CA ARG A 62 2.14 10.74 -1.20
C ARG A 62 3.22 10.74 -2.26
N ARG A 63 4.50 10.74 -1.87
CA ARG A 63 5.62 10.68 -2.82
C ARG A 63 5.57 9.39 -3.65
N LEU A 64 5.27 8.28 -3.00
CA LEU A 64 5.11 7.00 -3.69
C LEU A 64 3.94 7.05 -4.67
N TRP A 65 2.81 7.59 -4.26
CA TRP A 65 1.64 7.78 -5.13
C TRP A 65 1.98 8.63 -6.36
N GLU A 66 2.71 9.73 -6.20
CA GLU A 66 3.11 10.60 -7.32
C GLU A 66 3.97 9.85 -8.34
N VAL A 67 4.93 9.07 -7.87
CA VAL A 67 5.84 8.29 -8.72
C VAL A 67 5.12 7.15 -9.42
N LEU A 68 4.10 6.58 -8.79
CA LEU A 68 3.37 5.43 -9.32
C LEU A 68 2.20 5.79 -10.24
N GLN A 69 2.01 7.06 -10.59
CA GLN A 69 1.05 7.40 -11.61
C GLN A 69 1.40 6.67 -12.92
N PRO A 70 0.42 6.10 -13.64
CA PRO A 70 0.71 5.38 -14.88
C PRO A 70 1.39 6.27 -15.91
N GLU A 71 2.39 5.73 -16.58
CA GLU A 71 3.04 6.39 -17.70
C GLU A 71 2.28 6.12 -19.00
N PRO A 72 2.38 7.01 -20.01
CA PRO A 72 1.73 6.78 -21.31
C PRO A 72 2.14 5.42 -21.91
N ASN A 73 1.16 4.64 -22.33
CA ASN A 73 1.33 3.31 -22.93
C ASN A 73 2.00 2.26 -22.02
N GLU A 74 2.07 2.52 -20.72
CA GLU A 74 2.61 1.54 -19.76
C GLU A 74 1.65 0.35 -19.60
N SER A 75 2.18 -0.87 -19.75
CA SER A 75 1.41 -2.08 -19.49
C SER A 75 1.26 -2.32 -17.99
N MET A 76 0.23 -3.08 -17.60
CA MET A 76 0.03 -3.45 -16.18
C MET A 76 1.23 -4.24 -15.62
N PRO A 77 1.80 -5.22 -16.32
CA PRO A 77 3.01 -5.90 -15.82
C PRO A 77 4.19 -4.96 -15.61
N THR A 78 4.40 -3.99 -16.50
CA THR A 78 5.47 -3.01 -16.35
C THR A 78 5.23 -2.11 -15.15
N TRP A 79 4.00 -1.65 -14.97
CA TRP A 79 3.62 -0.85 -13.80
C TRP A 79 3.83 -1.64 -12.51
N ARG A 80 3.41 -2.91 -12.45
CA ARG A 80 3.62 -3.76 -11.27
C ARG A 80 5.08 -3.92 -10.90
N ALA A 81 5.94 -4.13 -11.90
CA ALA A 81 7.38 -4.25 -11.67
C ALA A 81 7.96 -2.95 -11.08
N ARG A 82 7.56 -1.81 -11.63
CA ARG A 82 7.97 -0.49 -11.14
C ARG A 82 7.45 -0.23 -9.72
N ALA A 83 6.22 -0.65 -9.43
CA ALA A 83 5.64 -0.51 -8.09
C ALA A 83 6.35 -1.42 -7.06
N ALA A 84 6.69 -2.65 -7.44
CA ALA A 84 7.45 -3.56 -6.57
C ALA A 84 8.82 -2.98 -6.23
N ASP A 85 9.52 -2.42 -7.20
CA ASP A 85 10.82 -1.77 -7.00
C ASP A 85 10.70 -0.57 -6.06
N ALA A 86 9.68 0.26 -6.24
CA ALA A 86 9.46 1.45 -5.40
C ALA A 86 9.11 1.06 -3.95
N LEU A 87 8.33 0.02 -3.74
CA LEU A 87 7.99 -0.45 -2.40
C LEU A 87 9.22 -0.96 -1.63
N GLY A 88 10.19 -1.53 -2.33
CA GLY A 88 11.45 -2.00 -1.74
C GLY A 88 12.55 -0.94 -1.69
N ASP A 89 12.33 0.23 -2.27
CA ASP A 89 13.30 1.32 -2.28
C ASP A 89 13.19 2.14 -0.99
N HIS A 90 14.24 2.11 -0.18
CA HIS A 90 14.26 2.78 1.12
C HIS A 90 14.14 4.32 1.02
N ASP A 91 14.42 4.91 -0.14
CA ASP A 91 14.25 6.35 -0.35
C ASP A 91 12.79 6.78 -0.26
N PHE A 92 11.83 5.87 -0.55
CA PHE A 92 10.41 6.15 -0.36
C PHE A 92 9.95 5.96 1.09
N GLY A 93 10.74 5.27 1.92
CA GLY A 93 10.50 5.16 3.35
C GLY A 93 9.32 4.28 3.77
N VAL A 94 8.76 3.47 2.85
CA VAL A 94 7.67 2.54 3.19
C VAL A 94 8.17 1.14 3.54
N CYS A 95 9.41 0.82 3.18
CA CYS A 95 10.10 -0.38 3.64
C CYS A 95 10.98 -0.01 4.84
N VAL A 96 10.48 -0.31 6.03
CA VAL A 96 11.08 0.14 7.29
C VAL A 96 11.76 -1.01 8.00
N HIS A 97 12.97 -0.78 8.49
CA HIS A 97 13.72 -1.70 9.33
C HIS A 97 14.11 -1.00 10.63
N ASP A 98 13.67 -1.56 11.76
CA ASP A 98 14.16 -1.12 13.07
C ASP A 98 15.49 -1.82 13.36
N PRO A 99 16.58 -1.10 13.66
CA PRO A 99 17.88 -1.70 14.00
C PRO A 99 17.82 -2.68 15.17
N GLU A 100 16.87 -2.49 16.07
CA GLU A 100 16.69 -3.37 17.24
C GLU A 100 15.67 -4.49 16.98
N GLY A 101 15.05 -4.54 15.79
CA GLY A 101 14.13 -5.60 15.39
C GLY A 101 12.78 -5.58 16.10
N ARG A 102 12.40 -4.47 16.74
CA ARG A 102 11.13 -4.35 17.47
C ARG A 102 9.93 -4.15 16.54
N PHE A 103 10.14 -3.55 15.39
CA PHE A 103 9.12 -3.30 14.37
C PHE A 103 9.78 -3.26 13.00
N GLY A 104 8.97 -3.17 11.96
CA GLY A 104 9.43 -3.08 10.58
C GLY A 104 8.34 -3.48 9.61
N THR A 105 8.60 -3.32 8.33
CA THR A 105 7.68 -3.75 7.28
C THR A 105 7.72 -5.28 7.21
N ARG A 106 6.57 -5.89 7.48
CA ARG A 106 6.43 -7.35 7.52
C ARG A 106 5.93 -7.95 6.22
N SER A 107 5.23 -7.16 5.44
CA SER A 107 4.67 -7.61 4.17
C SER A 107 4.28 -6.42 3.32
N SER A 108 4.09 -6.67 2.03
CA SER A 108 3.57 -5.69 1.08
C SER A 108 2.65 -6.37 0.09
N SER A 109 1.65 -5.63 -0.37
CA SER A 109 0.66 -6.12 -1.32
C SER A 109 0.60 -5.21 -2.54
N LEU A 110 0.51 -5.83 -3.72
CA LEU A 110 0.26 -5.15 -4.99
C LEU A 110 -1.02 -5.73 -5.58
N ILE A 111 -2.02 -4.89 -5.73
CA ILE A 111 -3.31 -5.28 -6.32
C ILE A 111 -3.53 -4.45 -7.57
N THR A 112 -3.76 -5.10 -8.69
CA THR A 112 -4.15 -4.43 -9.93
C THR A 112 -5.51 -4.92 -10.40
N ILE A 113 -6.40 -3.98 -10.68
CA ILE A 113 -7.75 -4.27 -11.15
C ILE A 113 -7.92 -3.63 -12.52
N GLY A 114 -7.98 -4.45 -13.55
CA GLY A 114 -8.21 -4.03 -14.92
C GLY A 114 -9.56 -4.55 -15.42
N GLU A 115 -9.93 -4.14 -16.64
CA GLU A 115 -11.19 -4.55 -17.24
C GLU A 115 -11.28 -6.06 -17.49
N THR A 116 -10.15 -6.69 -17.78
CA THR A 116 -10.07 -8.12 -18.12
C THR A 116 -9.29 -8.95 -17.14
N GLU A 117 -8.58 -8.34 -16.22
CA GLU A 117 -7.67 -9.05 -15.31
C GLU A 117 -7.58 -8.36 -13.96
N THR A 118 -7.64 -9.15 -12.90
CA THR A 118 -7.37 -8.72 -11.53
C THR A 118 -6.25 -9.58 -10.98
N THR A 119 -5.18 -8.95 -10.48
CA THR A 119 -4.05 -9.66 -9.89
C THR A 119 -3.81 -9.21 -8.47
N TYR A 120 -3.35 -10.13 -7.65
CA TYR A 120 -2.86 -9.86 -6.30
C TYR A 120 -1.48 -10.50 -6.18
N GLU A 121 -0.49 -9.67 -5.87
CA GLU A 121 0.87 -10.13 -5.57
C GLU A 121 1.23 -9.74 -4.14
N PHE A 122 1.92 -10.62 -3.45
CA PHE A 122 2.22 -10.47 -2.03
C PHE A 122 3.70 -10.78 -1.78
N ALA A 123 4.36 -9.92 -1.02
CA ALA A 123 5.70 -10.14 -0.49
C ALA A 123 5.58 -10.46 0.99
N ASP A 124 5.87 -11.70 1.37
CA ASP A 124 5.82 -12.17 2.76
C ASP A 124 7.17 -11.89 3.43
N GLY A 125 7.42 -10.62 3.66
CA GLY A 125 8.65 -10.10 4.23
C GLY A 125 8.90 -8.67 3.76
N PRO A 126 9.99 -8.04 4.20
CA PRO A 126 10.35 -6.71 3.72
C PRO A 126 10.54 -6.71 2.19
N PRO A 127 9.89 -5.81 1.44
CA PRO A 127 9.92 -5.86 -0.02
C PRO A 127 11.31 -5.61 -0.63
N CYS A 128 12.25 -5.05 0.12
CA CYS A 128 13.64 -4.91 -0.33
C CYS A 128 14.40 -6.24 -0.37
N GLN A 129 13.90 -7.27 0.31
CA GLN A 129 14.55 -8.58 0.43
C GLN A 129 13.66 -9.74 -0.03
N THR A 130 12.41 -9.46 -0.33
CA THR A 130 11.39 -10.49 -0.59
C THR A 130 10.71 -10.20 -1.91
N ALA A 131 10.70 -11.19 -2.81
CA ALA A 131 10.01 -11.07 -4.08
C ALA A 131 8.49 -11.08 -3.88
N PHE A 132 7.79 -10.32 -4.72
CA PHE A 132 6.34 -10.39 -4.81
C PHE A 132 5.94 -11.65 -5.58
N GLU A 133 5.03 -12.42 -5.01
CA GLU A 133 4.52 -13.65 -5.61
C GLU A 133 3.00 -13.56 -5.81
N PRO A 134 2.48 -14.12 -6.91
CA PRO A 134 1.04 -14.14 -7.13
C PRO A 134 0.32 -14.91 -6.02
N VAL A 135 -0.80 -14.38 -5.58
CA VAL A 135 -1.69 -15.05 -4.64
C VAL A 135 -2.81 -15.71 -5.45
N GLU A 136 -2.96 -17.02 -5.26
CA GLU A 136 -4.02 -17.77 -5.94
C GLU A 136 -5.40 -17.36 -5.39
N ARG A 137 -6.37 -17.26 -6.30
CA ARG A 137 -7.75 -17.02 -5.89
C ARG A 137 -8.24 -18.21 -5.10
N GLN A 138 -8.78 -17.94 -3.91
CA GLN A 138 -9.54 -18.93 -3.17
C GLN A 138 -11.01 -18.83 -3.61
N HIS A 139 -11.51 -19.95 -4.04
CA HIS A 139 -12.91 -20.07 -4.43
C HIS A 139 -13.77 -20.49 -3.26
#